data_7fc055f5428213b96261cbd337425518
#
_entry.id   7fc055f5428213b96261cbd337425518
#
_cell.length_a   1.000
_cell.length_b   1.000
_cell.length_c   1.000
_cell.angle_alpha   90.00
_cell.angle_beta   90.00
_cell.angle_gamma   90.00
#
_symmetry.space_group_name_H-M   'P 1'
#
loop_
_entity.id
_entity.type
_entity.pdbx_description
1 polymer ?
#
loop_
_entity_poly.entity_id
_entity_poly.type
_entity_poly.pdbx_seq_one_letter_code
_entity_poly.pdbx_strand_id
1 'polypeptide(L)'
;MKIAIIGGGIGGLTTALALQKNNLDVTIYESAPEIKPVGAGIIMANNAMQVFDKLGIRHKIENAGHKISNIKITDPQLKTLSDVQLNKFESKYGVHNVAIHRGDLQLILAGEIGFENIQLSKRLAKIEKNEDYKFTFEDGTIANADVVIGADGIK
;
A
#
# COMPACT_ATOMS: atom_id res chain seq x y z
N MET A 1 12.24 -2.73 19.44
CA MET A 1 12.51 -3.42 18.16
C MET A 1 12.17 -2.44 17.05
N LYS A 2 13.17 -2.05 16.26
CA LYS A 2 13.02 -1.14 15.12
C LYS A 2 12.82 -1.95 13.83
N ILE A 3 11.82 -1.61 13.05
CA ILE A 3 11.52 -2.28 11.77
C ILE A 3 11.72 -1.28 10.64
N ALA A 4 12.55 -1.64 9.67
CA ALA A 4 12.72 -0.88 8.43
C ALA A 4 11.90 -1.51 7.31
N ILE A 5 11.16 -0.70 6.57
CA ILE A 5 10.48 -1.10 5.33
C ILE A 5 11.13 -0.37 4.17
N ILE A 6 11.61 -1.10 3.19
CA ILE A 6 12.21 -0.54 1.98
C ILE A 6 11.13 -0.48 0.90
N GLY A 7 10.69 0.73 0.58
CA GLY A 7 9.64 1.03 -0.40
C GLY A 7 8.36 1.59 0.21
N GLY A 8 7.98 2.79 -0.21
CA GLY A 8 6.78 3.54 0.18
C GLY A 8 5.59 3.33 -0.78
N GLY A 9 5.53 2.20 -1.47
CA GLY A 9 4.38 1.79 -2.26
C GLY A 9 3.21 1.32 -1.39
N ILE A 10 2.07 0.98 -2.01
CA ILE A 10 0.85 0.53 -1.29
C ILE A 10 1.16 -0.65 -0.35
N GLY A 11 1.99 -1.61 -0.80
CA GLY A 11 2.36 -2.76 0.02
C GLY A 11 3.15 -2.38 1.27
N GLY A 12 4.20 -1.55 1.11
CA GLY A 12 5.03 -1.07 2.22
C GLY A 12 4.24 -0.23 3.21
N LEU A 13 3.45 0.72 2.70
CA LEU A 13 2.59 1.57 3.53
C LEU A 13 1.52 0.75 4.29
N THR A 14 0.85 -0.20 3.63
CA THR A 14 -0.14 -1.05 4.30
C THR A 14 0.50 -1.91 5.39
N THR A 15 1.71 -2.44 5.13
CA THR A 15 2.48 -3.22 6.10
C THR A 15 2.88 -2.35 7.30
N ALA A 16 3.38 -1.15 7.06
CA ALA A 16 3.72 -0.21 8.12
C ALA A 16 2.53 0.11 9.03
N LEU A 17 1.38 0.43 8.42
CA LEU A 17 0.15 0.71 9.17
C LEU A 17 -0.28 -0.48 10.03
N ALA A 18 -0.19 -1.70 9.50
CA ALA A 18 -0.52 -2.92 10.25
C ALA A 18 0.41 -3.15 11.44
N LEU A 19 1.71 -2.86 11.27
CA LEU A 19 2.70 -3.00 12.33
C LEU A 19 2.53 -1.91 13.40
N GLN A 20 2.31 -0.66 13.02
CA GLN A 20 2.06 0.44 13.96
C GLN A 20 0.81 0.19 14.82
N LYS A 21 -0.25 -0.40 14.25
CA LYS A 21 -1.45 -0.81 15.00
C LYS A 21 -1.17 -1.88 16.06
N ASN A 22 -0.04 -2.57 15.95
CA ASN A 22 0.46 -3.49 16.96
C ASN A 22 1.57 -2.88 17.84
N ASN A 23 1.67 -1.54 17.88
CA ASN A 23 2.63 -0.77 18.67
C ASN A 23 4.10 -1.11 18.34
N LEU A 24 4.39 -1.42 17.08
CA LEU A 24 5.74 -1.65 16.60
C LEU A 24 6.33 -0.36 16.01
N ASP A 25 7.61 -0.11 16.28
CA ASP A 25 8.35 1.03 15.77
C ASP A 25 8.79 0.75 14.33
N VAL A 26 8.24 1.52 13.37
CA VAL A 26 8.42 1.30 11.93
C VAL A 26 8.88 2.57 11.25
N THR A 27 9.92 2.45 10.45
CA THR A 27 10.37 3.51 9.53
C THR A 27 10.33 3.00 8.10
N ILE A 28 9.75 3.78 7.19
CA ILE A 28 9.73 3.49 5.75
C ILE A 28 10.83 4.30 5.07
N TYR A 29 11.60 3.66 4.20
CA TYR A 29 12.59 4.29 3.33
C TYR A 29 12.12 4.19 1.89
N GLU A 30 11.79 5.35 1.30
CA GLU A 30 11.27 5.48 -0.07
C GLU A 30 12.29 6.18 -0.97
N SER A 31 12.54 5.61 -2.13
CA SER A 31 13.51 6.14 -3.10
C SER A 31 13.05 7.43 -3.79
N ALA A 32 11.74 7.63 -3.93
CA ALA A 32 11.19 8.84 -4.52
C ALA A 32 11.39 10.06 -3.59
N PRO A 33 11.59 11.26 -4.16
CA PRO A 33 11.74 12.48 -3.38
C PRO A 33 10.42 12.98 -2.77
N GLU A 34 9.30 12.46 -3.22
CA GLU A 34 7.96 12.81 -2.73
C GLU A 34 6.95 11.69 -3.02
N ILE A 35 5.89 11.61 -2.22
CA ILE A 35 4.73 10.78 -2.51
C ILE A 35 3.76 11.59 -3.35
N LYS A 36 3.71 11.29 -4.66
CA LYS A 36 2.82 11.96 -5.62
C LYS A 36 1.62 11.08 -5.98
N PRO A 37 0.45 11.67 -6.24
CA PRO A 37 -0.70 10.95 -6.76
C PRO A 37 -0.50 10.61 -8.24
N VAL A 38 0.46 9.73 -8.56
CA VAL A 38 0.74 9.26 -9.92
C VAL A 38 0.21 7.85 -10.13
N GLY A 39 -0.20 7.56 -11.34
CA GLY A 39 -0.60 6.22 -11.76
C GLY A 39 -2.03 6.15 -12.29
N ALA A 40 -2.47 4.93 -12.60
CA ALA A 40 -3.80 4.63 -13.08
C ALA A 40 -4.79 4.36 -11.92
N GLY A 41 -6.06 4.22 -12.26
CA GLY A 41 -7.05 3.67 -11.34
C GLY A 41 -6.75 2.20 -11.02
N ILE A 42 -7.03 1.79 -9.81
CA ILE A 42 -6.93 0.41 -9.35
C ILE A 42 -8.23 -0.02 -8.68
N ILE A 43 -8.48 -1.31 -8.69
CA ILE A 43 -9.64 -1.89 -8.00
C ILE A 43 -9.16 -2.52 -6.70
N MET A 44 -9.64 -2.00 -5.59
CA MET A 44 -9.54 -2.66 -4.30
C MET A 44 -10.64 -3.70 -4.21
N ALA A 45 -10.26 -4.95 -4.41
CA ALA A 45 -11.18 -6.06 -4.29
C ALA A 45 -11.60 -6.26 -2.83
N ASN A 46 -12.71 -6.95 -2.60
CA ASN A 46 -13.28 -7.10 -1.26
C ASN A 46 -12.33 -7.76 -0.24
N ASN A 47 -11.39 -8.61 -0.66
CA ASN A 47 -10.36 -9.15 0.22
C ASN A 47 -9.41 -8.05 0.74
N ALA A 48 -8.99 -7.12 -0.12
CA ALA A 48 -8.21 -5.95 0.29
C ALA A 48 -9.04 -5.02 1.18
N MET A 49 -10.32 -4.79 0.83
CA MET A 49 -11.22 -3.95 1.62
C MET A 49 -11.48 -4.51 3.03
N GLN A 50 -11.50 -5.82 3.21
CA GLN A 50 -11.54 -6.44 4.54
C GLN A 50 -10.29 -6.14 5.37
N VAL A 51 -9.10 -6.10 4.74
CA VAL A 51 -7.87 -5.68 5.42
C VAL A 51 -7.95 -4.22 5.84
N PHE A 52 -8.37 -3.34 4.94
CA PHE A 52 -8.50 -1.91 5.23
C PHE A 52 -9.59 -1.63 6.28
N ASP A 53 -10.63 -2.45 6.36
CA ASP A 53 -11.63 -2.39 7.42
C ASP A 53 -11.00 -2.72 8.80
N LYS A 54 -10.23 -3.81 8.88
CA LYS A 54 -9.46 -4.15 10.10
C LYS A 54 -8.43 -3.10 10.47
N LEU A 55 -7.85 -2.43 9.49
CA LEU A 55 -6.93 -1.31 9.68
C LEU A 55 -7.66 0.01 10.02
N GLY A 56 -9.00 0.04 10.01
CA GLY A 56 -9.81 1.21 10.37
C GLY A 56 -9.80 2.35 9.34
N ILE A 57 -9.34 2.10 8.12
CA ILE A 57 -9.23 3.10 7.05
C ILE A 57 -10.22 2.90 5.90
N ARG A 58 -11.08 1.89 5.99
CA ARG A 58 -12.07 1.55 4.98
C ARG A 58 -12.84 2.77 4.48
N HIS A 59 -13.44 3.53 5.41
CA HIS A 59 -14.27 4.68 5.04
C HIS A 59 -13.52 5.77 4.28
N LYS A 60 -12.22 5.96 4.56
CA LYS A 60 -11.39 6.92 3.83
C LYS A 60 -11.21 6.48 2.37
N ILE A 61 -11.04 5.18 2.14
CA ILE A 61 -10.91 4.60 0.80
C ILE A 61 -12.24 4.65 0.04
N GLU A 62 -13.35 4.32 0.71
CA GLU A 62 -14.70 4.39 0.13
C GLU A 62 -15.08 5.81 -0.27
N ASN A 63 -14.73 6.81 0.56
CA ASN A 63 -15.00 8.22 0.28
C ASN A 63 -14.15 8.80 -0.87
N ALA A 64 -12.93 8.30 -1.06
CA ALA A 64 -12.02 8.72 -2.12
C ALA A 64 -12.20 7.93 -3.44
N GLY A 65 -12.93 6.83 -3.40
CA GLY A 65 -13.14 5.93 -4.54
C GLY A 65 -14.61 5.79 -4.94
N HIS A 66 -14.85 4.89 -5.86
CA HIS A 66 -16.18 4.57 -6.36
C HIS A 66 -16.48 3.08 -6.19
N LYS A 67 -17.67 2.76 -5.68
CA LYS A 67 -18.15 1.38 -5.57
C LYS A 67 -18.27 0.74 -6.95
N ILE A 68 -17.76 -0.49 -7.08
CA ILE A 68 -17.94 -1.32 -8.28
C ILE A 68 -18.88 -2.48 -7.95
N SER A 69 -19.97 -2.59 -8.70
CA SER A 69 -21.01 -3.62 -8.53
C SER A 69 -20.83 -4.81 -9.44
N ASN A 70 -20.22 -4.60 -10.62
CA ASN A 70 -19.95 -5.66 -11.58
C ASN A 70 -18.75 -5.32 -12.49
N ILE A 71 -18.20 -6.36 -13.11
CA ILE A 71 -17.17 -6.25 -14.15
C ILE A 71 -17.67 -7.04 -15.36
N LYS A 72 -17.74 -6.36 -16.51
CA LYS A 72 -18.05 -6.98 -17.81
C LYS A 72 -16.84 -7.02 -18.70
N ILE A 73 -16.61 -8.17 -19.30
CA ILE A 73 -15.65 -8.34 -20.40
C ILE A 73 -16.48 -8.52 -21.67
N THR A 74 -16.20 -7.71 -22.69
CA THR A 74 -16.93 -7.74 -23.97
C THR A 74 -15.96 -7.93 -25.14
N ASP A 75 -16.48 -8.38 -26.27
CA ASP A 75 -15.78 -8.28 -27.54
C ASP A 75 -15.81 -6.82 -28.09
N PRO A 76 -15.12 -6.54 -29.20
CA PRO A 76 -15.13 -5.20 -29.82
C PRO A 76 -16.52 -4.70 -30.28
N GLN A 77 -17.50 -5.61 -30.44
CA GLN A 77 -18.89 -5.31 -30.79
C GLN A 77 -19.77 -5.15 -29.54
N LEU A 78 -19.15 -5.05 -28.34
CA LEU A 78 -19.81 -4.91 -27.04
C LEU A 78 -20.68 -6.12 -26.62
N LYS A 79 -20.53 -7.27 -27.28
CA LYS A 79 -21.17 -8.50 -26.85
C LYS A 79 -20.49 -9.03 -25.59
N THR A 80 -21.27 -9.28 -24.55
CA THR A 80 -20.76 -9.76 -23.28
C THR A 80 -20.14 -11.15 -23.40
N LEU A 81 -18.87 -11.27 -23.06
CA LEU A 81 -18.11 -12.53 -22.94
C LEU A 81 -18.14 -13.05 -21.50
N SER A 82 -18.10 -12.13 -20.52
CA SER A 82 -18.18 -12.45 -19.10
C SER A 82 -18.84 -11.31 -18.34
N ASP A 83 -19.66 -11.65 -17.35
CA ASP A 83 -20.29 -10.68 -16.43
C ASP A 83 -20.14 -11.19 -14.99
N VAL A 84 -19.26 -10.55 -14.23
CA VAL A 84 -18.97 -10.91 -12.85
C VAL A 84 -19.71 -9.97 -11.91
N GLN A 85 -20.74 -10.49 -11.22
CA GLN A 85 -21.53 -9.75 -10.25
C GLN A 85 -20.78 -9.71 -8.89
N LEU A 86 -20.30 -8.54 -8.51
CA LEU A 86 -19.50 -8.33 -7.30
C LEU A 86 -20.35 -8.12 -6.03
N ASN A 87 -21.64 -7.79 -6.18
CA ASN A 87 -22.58 -7.61 -5.06
C ASN A 87 -22.74 -8.85 -4.18
N LYS A 88 -22.56 -10.05 -4.74
CA LYS A 88 -22.58 -11.30 -3.97
C LYS A 88 -21.50 -11.35 -2.89
N PHE A 89 -20.34 -10.74 -3.17
CA PHE A 89 -19.26 -10.67 -2.20
C PHE A 89 -19.54 -9.65 -1.11
N GLU A 90 -20.17 -8.53 -1.44
CA GLU A 90 -20.61 -7.52 -0.48
C GLU A 90 -21.59 -8.14 0.54
N SER A 91 -22.60 -8.86 0.08
CA SER A 91 -23.55 -9.53 0.97
C SER A 91 -22.89 -10.55 1.89
N LYS A 92 -21.81 -11.22 1.41
CA LYS A 92 -21.12 -12.26 2.18
C LYS A 92 -20.13 -11.70 3.19
N TYR A 93 -19.41 -10.63 2.83
CA TYR A 93 -18.25 -10.15 3.59
C TYR A 93 -18.46 -8.75 4.21
N GLY A 94 -19.60 -8.11 3.97
CA GLY A 94 -19.92 -6.79 4.52
C GLY A 94 -19.11 -5.63 3.93
N VAL A 95 -18.31 -5.89 2.89
CA VAL A 95 -17.47 -4.90 2.19
C VAL A 95 -17.65 -5.02 0.68
N HIS A 96 -17.61 -3.90 -0.02
CA HIS A 96 -17.70 -3.86 -1.47
C HIS A 96 -16.34 -3.59 -2.13
N ASN A 97 -16.27 -3.81 -3.44
CA ASN A 97 -15.09 -3.46 -4.23
C ASN A 97 -15.10 -1.96 -4.53
N VAL A 98 -13.94 -1.32 -4.49
CA VAL A 98 -13.77 0.11 -4.70
C VAL A 98 -12.75 0.36 -5.80
N ALA A 99 -13.14 1.14 -6.83
CA ALA A 99 -12.18 1.74 -7.76
C ALA A 99 -11.67 3.03 -7.17
N ILE A 100 -10.36 3.17 -7.08
CA ILE A 100 -9.71 4.37 -6.54
C ILE A 100 -8.50 4.72 -7.40
N HIS A 101 -8.15 5.99 -7.46
CA HIS A 101 -6.86 6.38 -8.04
C HIS A 101 -5.72 5.87 -7.17
N ARG A 102 -4.71 5.22 -7.78
CA ARG A 102 -3.61 4.59 -7.04
C ARG A 102 -2.87 5.57 -6.14
N GLY A 103 -2.68 6.80 -6.62
CA GLY A 103 -2.01 7.85 -5.85
C GLY A 103 -2.83 8.32 -4.64
N ASP A 104 -4.16 8.41 -4.77
CA ASP A 104 -5.02 8.81 -3.66
C ASP A 104 -4.99 7.75 -2.55
N LEU A 105 -5.00 6.46 -2.91
CA LEU A 105 -4.82 5.38 -1.93
C LEU A 105 -3.47 5.47 -1.23
N GLN A 106 -2.40 5.78 -1.98
CA GLN A 106 -1.05 5.94 -1.41
C GLN A 106 -0.98 7.11 -0.44
N LEU A 107 -1.60 8.25 -0.77
CA LEU A 107 -1.67 9.42 0.11
C LEU A 107 -2.50 9.15 1.37
N ILE A 108 -3.63 8.45 1.26
CA ILE A 108 -4.42 8.02 2.41
C ILE A 108 -3.57 7.18 3.36
N LEU A 109 -2.88 6.17 2.84
CA LEU A 109 -2.03 5.29 3.63
C LEU A 109 -0.87 6.05 4.29
N ALA A 110 -0.18 6.93 3.55
CA ALA A 110 0.91 7.74 4.07
C ALA A 110 0.44 8.68 5.20
N GLY A 111 -0.73 9.30 5.03
CA GLY A 111 -1.34 10.14 6.05
C GLY A 111 -1.72 9.39 7.33
N GLU A 112 -2.14 8.12 7.21
CA GLU A 112 -2.46 7.28 8.37
C GLU A 112 -1.22 6.86 9.17
N ILE A 113 -0.11 6.62 8.48
CA ILE A 113 1.15 6.24 9.10
C ILE A 113 1.82 7.44 9.77
N GLY A 114 1.59 8.64 9.25
CA GLY A 114 2.33 9.86 9.56
C GLY A 114 3.55 10.03 8.66
N PHE A 115 3.65 11.18 8.00
CA PHE A 115 4.75 11.47 7.06
C PHE A 115 6.12 11.49 7.75
N GLU A 116 6.19 11.75 9.05
CA GLU A 116 7.40 11.70 9.87
C GLU A 116 8.03 10.30 9.94
N ASN A 117 7.25 9.26 9.71
CA ASN A 117 7.71 7.87 9.68
C ASN A 117 8.19 7.43 8.28
N ILE A 118 8.16 8.34 7.29
CA ILE A 118 8.55 8.08 5.91
C ILE A 118 9.76 8.91 5.54
N GLN A 119 10.88 8.25 5.32
CA GLN A 119 12.13 8.86 4.87
C GLN A 119 12.17 8.83 3.34
N LEU A 120 12.00 9.98 2.70
CA LEU A 120 12.02 10.15 1.24
C LEU A 120 13.45 10.31 0.72
N SER A 121 13.66 10.15 -0.59
CA SER A 121 14.97 10.17 -1.26
C SER A 121 15.97 9.14 -0.68
N LYS A 122 15.47 8.04 -0.15
CA LYS A 122 16.26 6.96 0.46
C LYS A 122 16.30 5.73 -0.42
N ARG A 123 17.03 5.83 -1.54
CA ARG A 123 17.30 4.67 -2.40
C ARG A 123 18.34 3.79 -1.74
N LEU A 124 17.96 2.55 -1.45
CA LEU A 124 18.87 1.56 -0.85
C LEU A 124 19.98 1.18 -1.83
N ALA A 125 21.24 1.40 -1.43
CA ALA A 125 22.43 0.97 -2.18
C ALA A 125 22.99 -0.35 -1.67
N LYS A 126 23.01 -0.54 -0.35
CA LYS A 126 23.57 -1.74 0.27
C LYS A 126 22.85 -2.07 1.57
N ILE A 127 22.73 -3.38 1.84
CA ILE A 127 22.28 -3.92 3.11
C ILE A 127 23.34 -4.92 3.63
N GLU A 128 23.67 -4.81 4.89
CA GLU A 128 24.58 -5.71 5.60
C GLU A 128 23.88 -6.22 6.85
N LYS A 129 24.08 -7.49 7.17
CA LYS A 129 23.56 -8.10 8.39
C LYS A 129 24.74 -8.50 9.30
N ASN A 130 24.80 -7.91 10.47
CA ASN A 130 25.63 -8.32 11.58
C ASN A 130 24.73 -8.76 12.75
N GLU A 131 24.80 -8.09 13.89
CA GLU A 131 23.82 -8.27 14.98
C GLU A 131 22.48 -7.69 14.61
N ASP A 132 22.47 -6.51 13.95
CA ASP A 132 21.32 -5.85 13.33
C ASP A 132 21.51 -5.69 11.80
N TYR A 133 20.52 -5.12 11.11
CA TYR A 133 20.64 -4.74 9.70
C TYR A 133 21.13 -3.32 9.59
N LYS A 134 22.20 -3.12 8.81
CA LYS A 134 22.74 -1.82 8.43
C LYS A 134 22.42 -1.52 6.98
N PHE A 135 21.81 -0.37 6.73
CA PHE A 135 21.47 0.14 5.41
C PHE A 135 22.39 1.27 5.03
N THR A 136 22.93 1.25 3.82
CA THR A 136 23.60 2.39 3.20
C THR A 136 22.76 2.84 2.02
N PHE A 137 22.39 4.12 1.99
CA PHE A 137 21.62 4.70 0.89
C PHE A 137 22.53 5.38 -0.13
N GLU A 138 22.02 5.61 -1.37
CA GLU A 138 22.82 6.25 -2.44
C GLU A 138 23.29 7.66 -2.07
N ASP A 139 22.58 8.36 -1.18
CA ASP A 139 22.99 9.68 -0.65
C ASP A 139 24.10 9.60 0.41
N GLY A 140 24.62 8.41 0.68
CA GLY A 140 25.68 8.14 1.66
C GLY A 140 25.22 8.06 3.11
N THR A 141 23.93 8.29 3.39
CA THR A 141 23.40 8.15 4.75
C THR A 141 23.27 6.69 5.16
N ILE A 142 23.28 6.45 6.46
CA ILE A 142 23.25 5.12 7.06
C ILE A 142 22.09 5.04 8.06
N ALA A 143 21.41 3.91 8.09
CA ALA A 143 20.41 3.58 9.10
C ALA A 143 20.57 2.13 9.57
N ASN A 144 20.03 1.82 10.76
CA ASN A 144 20.02 0.46 11.31
C ASN A 144 18.61 0.07 11.75
N ALA A 145 18.31 -1.23 11.68
CA ALA A 145 17.07 -1.81 12.21
C ALA A 145 17.28 -3.27 12.62
N ASP A 146 16.44 -3.73 13.55
CA ASP A 146 16.44 -5.14 14.00
C ASP A 146 15.83 -6.07 12.94
N VAL A 147 14.86 -5.55 12.16
CA VAL A 147 14.13 -6.29 11.12
C VAL A 147 14.05 -5.42 9.86
N VAL A 148 14.13 -6.06 8.69
CA VAL A 148 13.92 -5.41 7.40
C VAL A 148 12.82 -6.12 6.60
N ILE A 149 11.97 -5.34 5.95
CA ILE A 149 10.92 -5.81 5.04
C ILE A 149 11.15 -5.15 3.68
N GLY A 150 11.36 -5.97 2.65
CA GLY A 150 11.44 -5.50 1.26
C GLY A 150 10.03 -5.30 0.69
N ALA A 151 9.76 -4.08 0.20
CA ALA A 151 8.51 -3.69 -0.46
C ALA A 151 8.77 -2.74 -1.64
N ASP A 152 9.98 -2.81 -2.23
CA ASP A 152 10.50 -1.94 -3.29
C ASP A 152 10.06 -2.33 -4.70
N GLY A 153 9.14 -3.28 -4.82
CA GLY A 153 8.52 -3.71 -6.07
C GLY A 153 9.32 -4.79 -6.82
N ILE A 154 8.88 -5.02 -8.05
CA ILE A 154 9.51 -5.97 -8.98
C ILE A 154 10.48 -5.19 -9.86
N LYS A 155 11.71 -5.67 -9.97
CA LYS A 155 12.75 -5.14 -10.86
C LYS A 155 12.90 -6.05 -12.08
#